data_85740de2ab3605465421df39a6930fd1
#
_entry.id   85740de2ab3605465421df39a6930fd1
#
_cell.length_a   1.000
_cell.length_b   1.000
_cell.length_c   1.000
_cell.angle_alpha   90.00
_cell.angle_beta   90.00
_cell.angle_gamma   90.00
#
_symmetry.space_group_name_H-M   'P 1'
#
loop_
_entity.id
_entity.type
_entity.pdbx_description
1 polymer ?
#
loop_
_entity_poly.entity_id
_entity_poly.type
_entity_poly.pdbx_seq_one_letter_code
_entity_poly.pdbx_strand_id
1 'polypeptide(L)'
;FGERDLEKAGYVDELGETLNPLIDDTLKGYRVLTVPMTSLTKEVCEPLGVKPRDAERSKNFFALGLVSWMYTRPVEPTDEWIDEKFSKNEQVAAANKAAFRAGFNFGETTEAVGHRYEVRPATLPPGTYTSITGNTALSWGLVAAGQLAQLPITLGSYPITPASDILHELSRQKHFGIRTVQAEDEIAAVGVALGASFAGHLGITTTSGPGVALKSETISLAVAIELPMVIINIQRGGPSTGLPTKTEASDLNLALHGRHGEAPLPVVASYSPANCFDTAIEAARIALKYRTPVILLSDGYLANGSEPWKLPDVDSLPDISVPFTTEPNHTAPDGTEEFWPYLRDPHTLARPWAIPGTPGLMHRVGGLEKQDGTGNIDYTPENHQHMTELRAAKIDAVAQDIPPTEITGDVDADVLVLGWGSTWAAIDAAVQRRRRAGVKVAKAHIMH
;
A
#
# COMPACT_ATOMS: atom_id res chain seq x y z
N PHE A 1 -19.37 -21.95 24.74
CA PHE A 1 -19.53 -22.50 23.37
C PHE A 1 -20.69 -23.49 23.38
N GLY A 2 -21.61 -23.37 22.42
CA GLY A 2 -22.65 -24.40 22.23
C GLY A 2 -22.11 -25.53 21.35
N GLU A 3 -22.61 -26.75 21.52
CA GLU A 3 -22.20 -27.92 20.73
C GLU A 3 -22.25 -27.63 19.23
N ARG A 4 -23.33 -27.03 18.74
CA ARG A 4 -23.48 -26.61 17.34
C ARG A 4 -22.39 -25.67 16.83
N ASP A 5 -21.85 -24.80 17.68
CA ASP A 5 -20.81 -23.85 17.28
C ASP A 5 -19.46 -24.55 17.23
N LEU A 6 -19.21 -25.51 18.10
CA LEU A 6 -18.02 -26.37 18.12
C LEU A 6 -17.99 -27.30 16.92
N GLU A 7 -19.12 -27.97 16.60
CA GLU A 7 -19.26 -28.80 15.40
C GLU A 7 -18.98 -28.02 14.12
N LYS A 8 -19.58 -26.83 13.97
CA LYS A 8 -19.33 -25.93 12.82
C LYS A 8 -17.88 -25.47 12.71
N ALA A 9 -17.20 -25.36 13.82
CA ALA A 9 -15.79 -24.98 13.89
C ALA A 9 -14.83 -26.17 13.69
N GLY A 10 -15.36 -27.39 13.48
CA GLY A 10 -14.57 -28.60 13.26
C GLY A 10 -13.99 -29.22 14.53
N TYR A 11 -14.50 -28.85 15.71
CA TYR A 11 -14.12 -29.47 16.99
C TYR A 11 -14.89 -30.77 17.19
N VAL A 12 -14.54 -31.78 16.42
CA VAL A 12 -15.10 -33.15 16.50
C VAL A 12 -13.95 -34.15 16.54
N ASP A 13 -14.15 -35.28 17.23
CA ASP A 13 -13.20 -36.37 17.25
C ASP A 13 -13.33 -37.27 16.00
N GLU A 14 -12.52 -38.35 15.96
CA GLU A 14 -12.53 -39.32 14.85
C GLU A 14 -13.88 -40.06 14.69
N LEU A 15 -14.71 -40.07 15.73
CA LEU A 15 -16.04 -40.69 15.74
C LEU A 15 -17.16 -39.69 15.44
N GLY A 16 -16.83 -38.40 15.26
CA GLY A 16 -17.78 -37.32 15.00
C GLY A 16 -18.43 -36.74 16.27
N GLU A 17 -17.94 -37.06 17.45
CA GLU A 17 -18.42 -36.47 18.71
C GLU A 17 -17.82 -35.11 18.95
N THR A 18 -18.62 -34.16 19.46
CA THR A 18 -18.18 -32.77 19.67
C THR A 18 -17.15 -32.69 20.79
N LEU A 19 -15.95 -32.19 20.45
CA LEU A 19 -14.89 -31.85 21.41
C LEU A 19 -15.14 -30.46 22.00
N ASN A 20 -14.93 -30.31 23.32
CA ASN A 20 -15.00 -29.00 23.96
C ASN A 20 -13.67 -28.67 24.63
N PRO A 21 -12.86 -27.76 24.05
CA PRO A 21 -11.53 -27.42 24.57
C PRO A 21 -11.53 -26.83 26.00
N LEU A 22 -12.70 -26.42 26.53
CA LEU A 22 -12.82 -25.96 27.91
C LEU A 22 -12.89 -27.08 28.94
N ILE A 23 -13.16 -28.33 28.51
CA ILE A 23 -13.37 -29.48 29.42
C ILE A 23 -12.57 -30.72 29.04
N ASP A 24 -11.93 -30.75 27.87
CA ASP A 24 -11.21 -31.90 27.33
C ASP A 24 -9.67 -31.88 27.56
N ASP A 25 -9.21 -31.06 28.50
CA ASP A 25 -7.79 -30.82 28.82
C ASP A 25 -6.93 -30.18 27.70
N THR A 26 -7.48 -29.87 26.54
CA THR A 26 -6.74 -29.23 25.43
C THR A 26 -6.12 -27.90 25.87
N LEU A 27 -6.76 -27.17 26.77
CA LEU A 27 -6.28 -25.88 27.29
C LEU A 27 -5.56 -25.99 28.65
N LYS A 28 -5.11 -27.17 29.07
CA LYS A 28 -4.44 -27.40 30.36
C LYS A 28 -3.18 -26.55 30.58
N GLY A 29 -2.49 -26.17 29.51
CA GLY A 29 -1.33 -25.27 29.55
C GLY A 29 -1.66 -23.79 29.63
N TYR A 30 -2.94 -23.43 29.60
CA TYR A 30 -3.43 -22.04 29.58
C TYR A 30 -4.24 -21.72 30.83
N ARG A 31 -4.20 -20.47 31.25
CA ARG A 31 -5.14 -19.96 32.27
C ARG A 31 -6.45 -19.60 31.59
N VAL A 32 -7.45 -20.43 31.73
CA VAL A 32 -8.77 -20.26 31.13
C VAL A 32 -9.67 -19.47 32.09
N LEU A 33 -10.25 -18.36 31.60
CA LEU A 33 -11.25 -17.56 32.29
C LEU A 33 -12.57 -17.69 31.54
N THR A 34 -13.55 -18.32 32.19
CA THR A 34 -14.89 -18.46 31.63
C THR A 34 -15.77 -17.32 32.13
N VAL A 35 -16.33 -16.52 31.22
CA VAL A 35 -17.18 -15.36 31.50
C VAL A 35 -18.50 -15.49 30.75
N PRO A 36 -19.66 -15.40 31.44
CA PRO A 36 -20.98 -15.48 30.80
C PRO A 36 -21.36 -14.16 30.11
N MET A 37 -20.52 -13.71 29.17
CA MET A 37 -20.64 -12.39 28.55
C MET A 37 -22.01 -12.09 27.93
N THR A 38 -22.65 -13.09 27.30
CA THR A 38 -23.96 -12.90 26.67
C THR A 38 -25.04 -12.59 27.68
N SER A 39 -25.06 -13.30 28.82
CA SER A 39 -26.05 -13.10 29.87
C SER A 39 -25.85 -11.74 30.54
N LEU A 40 -24.62 -11.41 30.91
CA LEU A 40 -24.27 -10.11 31.54
C LEU A 40 -24.56 -8.93 30.60
N THR A 41 -24.29 -9.08 29.30
CA THR A 41 -24.61 -8.04 28.30
C THR A 41 -26.13 -7.81 28.21
N LYS A 42 -26.93 -8.88 28.19
CA LYS A 42 -28.40 -8.77 28.16
C LYS A 42 -28.93 -8.08 29.39
N GLU A 43 -28.42 -8.43 30.57
CA GLU A 43 -28.80 -7.85 31.84
C GLU A 43 -28.57 -6.32 31.91
N VAL A 44 -27.39 -5.86 31.49
CA VAL A 44 -27.08 -4.42 31.52
C VAL A 44 -27.76 -3.62 30.40
N CYS A 45 -28.22 -4.26 29.34
CA CYS A 45 -28.99 -3.62 28.27
C CYS A 45 -30.51 -3.62 28.51
N GLU A 46 -31.01 -4.44 29.40
CA GLU A 46 -32.45 -4.53 29.73
C GLU A 46 -33.05 -3.20 30.17
N PRO A 47 -32.44 -2.44 31.14
CA PRO A 47 -32.96 -1.14 31.60
C PRO A 47 -33.00 -0.09 30.47
N LEU A 48 -32.25 -0.28 29.38
CA LEU A 48 -32.21 0.63 28.24
C LEU A 48 -33.30 0.32 27.19
N GLY A 49 -34.19 -0.64 27.48
CA GLY A 49 -35.28 -1.04 26.58
C GLY A 49 -34.78 -1.72 25.29
N VAL A 50 -33.55 -2.25 25.28
CA VAL A 50 -32.96 -2.95 24.12
C VAL A 50 -33.46 -4.38 24.09
N LYS A 51 -33.95 -4.83 22.91
CA LYS A 51 -34.42 -6.20 22.76
C LYS A 51 -33.28 -7.21 22.97
N PRO A 52 -33.53 -8.38 23.60
CA PRO A 52 -32.48 -9.35 23.93
C PRO A 52 -31.59 -9.78 22.73
N ARG A 53 -32.18 -9.86 21.53
CA ARG A 53 -31.45 -10.18 20.30
C ARG A 53 -30.49 -9.05 19.88
N ASP A 54 -30.86 -7.82 20.09
CA ASP A 54 -30.04 -6.65 19.73
C ASP A 54 -28.99 -6.40 20.82
N ALA A 55 -29.33 -6.61 22.07
CA ALA A 55 -28.38 -6.59 23.19
C ALA A 55 -27.23 -7.60 22.99
N GLU A 56 -27.54 -8.81 22.51
CA GLU A 56 -26.52 -9.83 22.24
C GLU A 56 -25.44 -9.39 21.25
N ARG A 57 -25.77 -8.49 20.33
CA ARG A 57 -24.79 -7.92 19.38
C ARG A 57 -23.73 -7.04 20.07
N SER A 58 -24.03 -6.51 21.24
CA SER A 58 -23.12 -5.69 22.04
C SER A 58 -22.13 -6.50 22.86
N LYS A 59 -22.21 -7.85 22.90
CA LYS A 59 -21.32 -8.69 23.72
C LYS A 59 -19.83 -8.52 23.43
N ASN A 60 -19.46 -8.14 22.20
CA ASN A 60 -18.07 -7.87 21.85
C ASN A 60 -17.53 -6.64 22.56
N PHE A 61 -18.39 -5.65 22.88
CA PHE A 61 -18.00 -4.51 23.70
C PHE A 61 -17.79 -4.90 25.16
N PHE A 62 -18.54 -5.87 25.69
CA PHE A 62 -18.24 -6.43 26.99
C PHE A 62 -16.84 -7.04 27.03
N ALA A 63 -16.49 -7.88 26.02
CA ALA A 63 -15.15 -8.44 25.91
C ALA A 63 -14.09 -7.35 25.82
N LEU A 64 -14.32 -6.31 25.00
CA LEU A 64 -13.42 -5.17 24.87
C LEU A 64 -13.23 -4.44 26.21
N GLY A 65 -14.30 -4.24 26.99
CA GLY A 65 -14.23 -3.64 28.31
C GLY A 65 -13.36 -4.45 29.28
N LEU A 66 -13.55 -5.75 29.33
CA LEU A 66 -12.73 -6.64 30.16
C LEU A 66 -11.25 -6.59 29.75
N VAL A 67 -10.96 -6.62 28.46
CA VAL A 67 -9.58 -6.50 27.95
C VAL A 67 -9.00 -5.11 28.26
N SER A 68 -9.79 -4.04 28.15
CA SER A 68 -9.36 -2.68 28.51
C SER A 68 -8.97 -2.59 29.99
N TRP A 69 -9.73 -3.20 30.86
CA TRP A 69 -9.37 -3.31 32.27
C TRP A 69 -8.07 -4.11 32.47
N MET A 70 -7.94 -5.30 31.83
CA MET A 70 -6.75 -6.14 31.92
C MET A 70 -5.46 -5.40 31.56
N TYR A 71 -5.51 -4.55 30.54
CA TYR A 71 -4.35 -3.81 30.02
C TYR A 71 -4.30 -2.35 30.47
N THR A 72 -5.06 -1.99 31.51
CA THR A 72 -5.07 -0.63 32.11
C THR A 72 -5.31 0.46 31.03
N ARG A 73 -6.25 0.19 30.12
CA ARG A 73 -6.61 1.17 29.07
C ARG A 73 -7.69 2.12 29.56
N PRO A 74 -7.63 3.42 29.19
CA PRO A 74 -8.68 4.38 29.54
C PRO A 74 -10.00 4.02 28.86
N VAL A 75 -11.11 4.37 29.51
CA VAL A 75 -12.47 4.08 29.03
C VAL A 75 -12.96 5.17 28.06
N GLU A 76 -12.57 6.41 28.30
CA GLU A 76 -13.10 7.61 27.65
C GLU A 76 -12.94 7.58 26.11
N PRO A 77 -11.76 7.21 25.52
CA PRO A 77 -11.60 7.21 24.07
C PRO A 77 -12.53 6.20 23.37
N THR A 78 -12.85 5.08 24.05
CA THR A 78 -13.77 4.08 23.52
C THR A 78 -15.21 4.56 23.59
N ASP A 79 -15.60 5.23 24.67
CA ASP A 79 -16.93 5.83 24.80
C ASP A 79 -17.17 6.91 23.73
N GLU A 80 -16.21 7.80 23.51
CA GLU A 80 -16.27 8.83 22.46
C GLU A 80 -16.39 8.20 21.06
N TRP A 81 -15.59 7.19 20.77
CA TRP A 81 -15.67 6.47 19.50
C TRP A 81 -17.02 5.77 19.29
N ILE A 82 -17.60 5.19 20.36
CA ILE A 82 -18.94 4.58 20.28
C ILE A 82 -19.98 5.65 19.94
N ASP A 83 -19.93 6.82 20.59
CA ASP A 83 -20.87 7.92 20.33
C ASP A 83 -20.76 8.40 18.88
N GLU A 84 -19.56 8.59 18.36
CA GLU A 84 -19.35 8.99 16.97
C GLU A 84 -19.84 7.92 15.98
N LYS A 85 -19.41 6.68 16.18
CA LYS A 85 -19.67 5.56 15.25
C LYS A 85 -21.14 5.22 15.16
N PHE A 86 -21.86 5.29 16.27
CA PHE A 86 -23.27 4.94 16.38
C PHE A 86 -24.18 6.15 16.53
N SER A 87 -23.72 7.35 16.21
CA SER A 87 -24.45 8.63 16.29
C SER A 87 -25.85 8.62 15.67
N LYS A 88 -26.08 7.76 14.67
CA LYS A 88 -27.37 7.60 13.98
C LYS A 88 -28.37 6.74 14.77
N ASN A 89 -27.96 6.06 15.84
CA ASN A 89 -28.81 5.20 16.66
C ASN A 89 -28.37 5.23 18.12
N GLU A 90 -28.91 6.19 18.86
CA GLU A 90 -28.59 6.44 20.28
C GLU A 90 -28.81 5.20 21.17
N GLN A 91 -29.82 4.38 20.87
CA GLN A 91 -30.08 3.18 21.64
C GLN A 91 -28.98 2.13 21.47
N VAL A 92 -28.45 1.98 20.25
CA VAL A 92 -27.30 1.09 19.97
C VAL A 92 -26.03 1.63 20.62
N ALA A 93 -25.79 2.94 20.56
CA ALA A 93 -24.67 3.56 21.25
C ALA A 93 -24.72 3.32 22.76
N ALA A 94 -25.89 3.57 23.37
CA ALA A 94 -26.09 3.35 24.80
C ALA A 94 -25.88 1.88 25.20
N ALA A 95 -26.38 0.91 24.40
CA ALA A 95 -26.20 -0.51 24.66
C ALA A 95 -24.71 -0.93 24.57
N ASN A 96 -23.99 -0.43 23.57
CA ASN A 96 -22.56 -0.72 23.40
C ASN A 96 -21.72 -0.14 24.56
N LYS A 97 -22.00 1.09 24.98
CA LYS A 97 -21.33 1.70 26.16
C LYS A 97 -21.64 0.96 27.44
N ALA A 98 -22.91 0.60 27.69
CA ALA A 98 -23.29 -0.17 28.86
C ALA A 98 -22.58 -1.53 28.90
N ALA A 99 -22.51 -2.25 27.75
CA ALA A 99 -21.79 -3.51 27.62
C ALA A 99 -20.28 -3.33 27.87
N PHE A 100 -19.67 -2.29 27.30
CA PHE A 100 -18.24 -1.99 27.46
C PHE A 100 -17.90 -1.71 28.93
N ARG A 101 -18.65 -0.84 29.58
CA ARG A 101 -18.47 -0.50 31.01
C ARG A 101 -18.74 -1.70 31.93
N ALA A 102 -19.72 -2.54 31.61
CA ALA A 102 -19.97 -3.77 32.34
C ALA A 102 -18.81 -4.75 32.28
N GLY A 103 -18.18 -4.91 31.09
CA GLY A 103 -17.00 -5.74 30.95
C GLY A 103 -15.80 -5.19 31.73
N PHE A 104 -15.58 -3.88 31.71
CA PHE A 104 -14.51 -3.22 32.48
C PHE A 104 -14.74 -3.45 34.00
N ASN A 105 -15.93 -3.15 34.50
CA ASN A 105 -16.29 -3.31 35.89
C ASN A 105 -16.27 -4.78 36.36
N PHE A 106 -16.61 -5.72 35.46
CA PHE A 106 -16.50 -7.14 35.75
C PHE A 106 -15.05 -7.54 36.04
N GLY A 107 -14.10 -7.05 35.26
CA GLY A 107 -12.68 -7.26 35.51
C GLY A 107 -12.26 -6.70 36.89
N GLU A 108 -12.72 -5.50 37.23
CA GLU A 108 -12.38 -4.81 38.47
C GLU A 108 -12.98 -5.49 39.71
N THR A 109 -14.26 -5.91 39.64
CA THR A 109 -14.98 -6.47 40.80
C THR A 109 -14.68 -7.95 41.07
N THR A 110 -14.33 -8.71 40.02
CA THR A 110 -14.10 -10.17 40.15
C THR A 110 -12.65 -10.54 40.41
N GLU A 111 -11.70 -9.62 40.22
CA GLU A 111 -10.24 -9.90 40.22
C GLU A 111 -9.86 -11.14 39.39
N ALA A 112 -10.70 -11.47 38.42
CA ALA A 112 -10.70 -12.73 37.68
C ALA A 112 -9.36 -13.04 37.01
N VAL A 113 -8.57 -12.03 36.70
CA VAL A 113 -7.30 -12.19 35.98
C VAL A 113 -6.09 -12.22 36.92
N GLY A 114 -6.22 -11.79 38.17
CA GLY A 114 -5.16 -11.80 39.19
C GLY A 114 -3.98 -10.85 38.95
N HIS A 115 -3.77 -10.40 37.71
CA HIS A 115 -2.77 -9.40 37.32
C HIS A 115 -3.33 -8.47 36.28
N ARG A 116 -3.12 -7.18 36.46
CA ARG A 116 -3.32 -6.16 35.42
C ARG A 116 -1.99 -5.95 34.71
N TYR A 117 -2.07 -5.78 33.41
CA TYR A 117 -0.92 -5.42 32.59
C TYR A 117 -0.94 -3.93 32.34
N GLU A 118 0.21 -3.28 32.42
CA GLU A 118 0.39 -1.89 32.04
C GLU A 118 1.07 -1.84 30.66
N VAL A 119 0.39 -1.25 29.68
CA VAL A 119 0.99 -0.93 28.39
C VAL A 119 1.50 0.50 28.48
N ARG A 120 2.82 0.64 28.68
CA ARG A 120 3.45 1.96 28.75
C ARG A 120 3.36 2.67 27.40
N PRO A 121 3.31 4.03 27.39
CA PRO A 121 3.42 4.79 26.15
C PRO A 121 4.65 4.39 25.34
N ALA A 122 4.49 4.28 24.04
CA ALA A 122 5.62 4.04 23.13
C ALA A 122 6.58 5.24 23.16
N THR A 123 7.89 4.95 23.10
CA THR A 123 8.93 5.99 22.97
C THR A 123 9.04 6.41 21.50
N LEU A 124 8.08 7.17 21.02
CA LEU A 124 8.08 7.73 19.66
C LEU A 124 8.70 9.14 19.67
N PRO A 125 9.35 9.58 18.58
CA PRO A 125 9.81 10.95 18.43
C PRO A 125 8.66 11.95 18.62
N PRO A 126 8.87 13.14 19.20
CA PRO A 126 7.83 14.15 19.36
C PRO A 126 7.17 14.52 18.03
N GLY A 127 5.86 14.72 18.03
CA GLY A 127 5.08 15.12 16.85
C GLY A 127 3.61 14.77 16.96
N THR A 128 2.87 15.11 15.91
CA THR A 128 1.46 14.74 15.77
C THR A 128 1.38 13.40 15.03
N TYR A 129 0.61 12.45 15.58
CA TYR A 129 0.46 11.11 15.03
C TYR A 129 -1.00 10.80 14.73
N THR A 130 -1.20 10.00 13.69
CA THR A 130 -2.47 9.31 13.42
C THR A 130 -2.19 7.83 13.20
N SER A 131 -3.21 6.99 13.38
CA SER A 131 -3.14 5.59 12.94
C SER A 131 -3.49 5.54 11.45
N ILE A 132 -2.61 4.94 10.63
CA ILE A 132 -2.80 4.89 9.18
C ILE A 132 -2.65 3.46 8.66
N THR A 133 -3.49 3.06 7.70
CA THR A 133 -3.32 1.81 6.95
C THR A 133 -2.45 2.04 5.73
N GLY A 134 -1.79 0.99 5.21
CA GLY A 134 -0.94 1.13 4.04
C GLY A 134 -1.66 1.64 2.80
N ASN A 135 -2.89 1.18 2.53
CA ASN A 135 -3.66 1.70 1.39
C ASN A 135 -4.05 3.17 1.55
N THR A 136 -4.37 3.60 2.78
CA THR A 136 -4.62 5.03 3.05
C THR A 136 -3.35 5.86 2.89
N ALA A 137 -2.22 5.37 3.41
CA ALA A 137 -0.91 6.02 3.28
C ALA A 137 -0.48 6.15 1.82
N LEU A 138 -0.60 5.07 1.02
CA LEU A 138 -0.38 5.11 -0.43
C LEU A 138 -1.25 6.19 -1.09
N SER A 139 -2.55 6.20 -0.78
CA SER A 139 -3.48 7.17 -1.36
C SER A 139 -3.10 8.60 -1.03
N TRP A 140 -2.74 8.88 0.23
CA TRP A 140 -2.31 10.22 0.65
C TRP A 140 -0.95 10.61 0.08
N GLY A 141 -0.02 9.65 -0.05
CA GLY A 141 1.25 9.85 -0.74
C GLY A 141 1.08 10.21 -2.22
N LEU A 142 0.11 9.59 -2.91
CA LEU A 142 -0.24 9.94 -4.29
C LEU A 142 -0.86 11.34 -4.39
N VAL A 143 -1.74 11.71 -3.45
CA VAL A 143 -2.28 13.08 -3.36
C VAL A 143 -1.13 14.09 -3.21
N ALA A 144 -0.23 13.83 -2.26
CA ALA A 144 0.96 14.66 -2.05
C ALA A 144 1.83 14.73 -3.32
N ALA A 145 2.09 13.60 -3.98
CA ALA A 145 2.87 13.57 -5.21
C ALA A 145 2.25 14.44 -6.32
N GLY A 146 0.93 14.43 -6.49
CA GLY A 146 0.26 15.30 -7.45
C GLY A 146 0.43 16.79 -7.14
N GLN A 147 0.35 17.16 -5.85
CA GLN A 147 0.56 18.54 -5.41
C GLN A 147 2.02 18.97 -5.57
N LEU A 148 2.98 18.14 -5.17
CA LEU A 148 4.42 18.38 -5.30
C LEU A 148 4.85 18.47 -6.78
N ALA A 149 4.25 17.65 -7.65
CA ALA A 149 4.48 17.68 -9.09
C ALA A 149 3.74 18.82 -9.80
N GLN A 150 2.78 19.48 -9.14
CA GLN A 150 1.85 20.45 -9.73
C GLN A 150 1.07 19.88 -10.93
N LEU A 151 0.72 18.58 -10.85
CA LEU A 151 0.03 17.84 -11.89
C LEU A 151 -1.32 17.31 -11.42
N PRO A 152 -2.35 17.33 -12.27
CA PRO A 152 -3.55 16.58 -11.99
C PRO A 152 -3.25 15.07 -12.00
N ILE A 153 -3.93 14.33 -11.14
CA ILE A 153 -3.83 12.87 -11.07
C ILE A 153 -5.01 12.24 -11.81
N THR A 154 -4.74 11.20 -12.59
CA THR A 154 -5.79 10.31 -13.10
C THR A 154 -5.50 8.87 -12.72
N LEU A 155 -6.38 8.30 -11.90
CA LEU A 155 -6.36 6.89 -11.56
C LEU A 155 -7.29 6.11 -12.49
N GLY A 156 -6.73 5.22 -13.31
CA GLY A 156 -7.47 4.17 -14.00
C GLY A 156 -7.40 2.86 -13.19
N SER A 157 -8.53 2.36 -12.70
CA SER A 157 -8.55 1.18 -11.84
C SER A 157 -9.71 0.26 -12.17
N TYR A 158 -9.52 -1.03 -11.89
CA TYR A 158 -10.56 -2.04 -11.85
C TYR A 158 -10.65 -2.60 -10.43
N PRO A 159 -11.85 -2.79 -9.86
CA PRO A 159 -12.01 -3.27 -8.50
C PRO A 159 -11.39 -4.65 -8.30
N ILE A 160 -10.38 -4.72 -7.45
CA ILE A 160 -9.68 -5.95 -7.08
C ILE A 160 -9.17 -5.88 -5.64
N THR A 161 -9.51 -6.88 -4.82
CA THR A 161 -9.02 -6.99 -3.44
C THR A 161 -7.53 -7.37 -3.44
N PRO A 162 -6.67 -6.69 -2.64
CA PRO A 162 -6.96 -5.64 -1.66
C PRO A 162 -6.74 -4.20 -2.18
N ALA A 163 -6.55 -3.98 -3.48
CA ALA A 163 -6.22 -2.67 -4.06
C ALA A 163 -7.41 -1.69 -4.14
N SER A 164 -8.66 -2.16 -4.04
CA SER A 164 -9.86 -1.33 -4.22
C SER A 164 -9.98 -0.17 -3.24
N ASP A 165 -9.41 -0.28 -2.04
CA ASP A 165 -9.48 0.79 -1.05
C ASP A 165 -8.76 2.06 -1.50
N ILE A 166 -7.70 1.93 -2.34
CA ILE A 166 -7.02 3.07 -2.95
C ILE A 166 -7.97 3.83 -3.87
N LEU A 167 -8.75 3.12 -4.70
CA LEU A 167 -9.76 3.74 -5.56
C LEU A 167 -10.81 4.48 -4.72
N HIS A 168 -11.30 3.84 -3.65
CA HIS A 168 -12.29 4.43 -2.75
C HIS A 168 -11.77 5.67 -2.06
N GLU A 169 -10.53 5.64 -1.55
CA GLU A 169 -9.91 6.76 -0.86
C GLU A 169 -9.66 7.93 -1.82
N LEU A 170 -9.04 7.70 -2.98
CA LEU A 170 -8.76 8.73 -3.96
C LEU A 170 -10.03 9.35 -4.55
N SER A 171 -11.12 8.58 -4.67
CA SER A 171 -12.40 9.10 -5.15
C SER A 171 -13.01 10.19 -4.26
N ARG A 172 -12.59 10.28 -3.00
CA ARG A 172 -13.00 11.31 -2.04
C ARG A 172 -12.17 12.59 -2.15
N GLN A 173 -10.99 12.51 -2.80
CA GLN A 173 -9.99 13.58 -2.84
C GLN A 173 -10.07 14.44 -4.12
N LYS A 174 -11.27 14.59 -4.68
CA LYS A 174 -11.50 15.34 -5.96
C LYS A 174 -11.02 16.79 -5.93
N HIS A 175 -11.07 17.42 -4.77
CA HIS A 175 -10.65 18.81 -4.59
C HIS A 175 -9.13 19.03 -4.73
N PHE A 176 -8.33 17.96 -4.73
CA PHE A 176 -6.90 18.01 -5.05
C PHE A 176 -6.59 17.74 -6.53
N GLY A 177 -7.56 17.88 -7.43
CA GLY A 177 -7.35 17.64 -8.87
C GLY A 177 -7.30 16.16 -9.26
N ILE A 178 -7.84 15.27 -8.42
CA ILE A 178 -7.81 13.82 -8.65
C ILE A 178 -9.04 13.39 -9.45
N ARG A 179 -8.80 12.65 -10.52
CA ARG A 179 -9.81 11.97 -11.33
C ARG A 179 -9.69 10.48 -11.16
N THR A 180 -10.78 9.80 -10.85
CA THR A 180 -10.82 8.35 -10.73
C THR A 180 -11.75 7.78 -11.79
N VAL A 181 -11.27 6.80 -12.53
CA VAL A 181 -12.00 6.08 -13.56
C VAL A 181 -12.01 4.60 -13.21
N GLN A 182 -13.20 4.07 -12.92
CA GLN A 182 -13.38 2.63 -12.81
C GLN A 182 -13.61 2.08 -14.22
N ALA A 183 -12.69 1.27 -14.68
CA ALA A 183 -12.75 0.63 -15.98
C ALA A 183 -13.46 -0.73 -15.90
N GLU A 184 -13.75 -1.32 -17.03
CA GLU A 184 -14.40 -2.62 -17.15
C GLU A 184 -13.48 -3.80 -16.83
N ASP A 185 -12.17 -3.63 -17.06
CA ASP A 185 -11.12 -4.60 -16.77
C ASP A 185 -9.76 -3.92 -16.53
N GLU A 186 -8.75 -4.72 -16.24
CA GLU A 186 -7.39 -4.26 -15.97
C GLU A 186 -6.71 -3.63 -17.20
N ILE A 187 -7.02 -4.11 -18.40
CA ILE A 187 -6.42 -3.64 -19.66
C ILE A 187 -6.95 -2.22 -19.95
N ALA A 188 -8.27 -2.03 -19.87
CA ALA A 188 -8.87 -0.71 -20.01
C ALA A 188 -8.38 0.26 -18.92
N ALA A 189 -8.23 -0.21 -17.67
CA ALA A 189 -7.76 0.60 -16.55
C ALA A 189 -6.34 1.15 -16.77
N VAL A 190 -5.40 0.33 -17.23
CA VAL A 190 -4.02 0.81 -17.51
C VAL A 190 -3.99 1.71 -18.75
N GLY A 191 -4.86 1.46 -19.73
CA GLY A 191 -5.04 2.33 -20.90
C GLY A 191 -5.49 3.75 -20.52
N VAL A 192 -6.40 3.88 -19.54
CA VAL A 192 -6.80 5.17 -18.97
C VAL A 192 -5.60 5.91 -18.35
N ALA A 193 -4.78 5.21 -17.55
CA ALA A 193 -3.59 5.81 -16.93
C ALA A 193 -2.57 6.27 -17.97
N LEU A 194 -2.32 5.45 -19.01
CA LEU A 194 -1.40 5.77 -20.09
C LEU A 194 -1.87 6.99 -20.91
N GLY A 195 -3.15 7.01 -21.28
CA GLY A 195 -3.74 8.16 -22.00
C GLY A 195 -3.71 9.44 -21.19
N ALA A 196 -3.94 9.36 -19.88
CA ALA A 196 -3.82 10.48 -18.97
C ALA A 196 -2.39 11.02 -18.89
N SER A 197 -1.40 10.11 -18.80
CA SER A 197 0.01 10.49 -18.84
C SER A 197 0.40 11.18 -20.14
N PHE A 198 -0.07 10.68 -21.27
CA PHE A 198 0.12 11.37 -22.57
C PHE A 198 -0.47 12.79 -22.57
N ALA A 199 -1.59 13.00 -21.89
CA ALA A 199 -2.26 14.29 -21.76
C ALA A 199 -1.66 15.22 -20.68
N GLY A 200 -0.55 14.88 -20.07
CA GLY A 200 0.13 15.72 -19.08
C GLY A 200 -0.34 15.54 -17.63
N HIS A 201 -1.02 14.44 -17.32
CA HIS A 201 -1.37 14.08 -15.95
C HIS A 201 -0.36 13.10 -15.33
N LEU A 202 -0.32 12.98 -14.02
CA LEU A 202 0.27 11.80 -13.38
C LEU A 202 -0.71 10.63 -13.54
N GLY A 203 -0.41 9.72 -14.46
CA GLY A 203 -1.18 8.52 -14.72
C GLY A 203 -0.89 7.44 -13.69
N ILE A 204 -1.93 6.92 -13.03
CA ILE A 204 -1.81 5.89 -11.99
C ILE A 204 -2.77 4.75 -12.30
N THR A 205 -2.32 3.51 -12.05
CA THR A 205 -3.19 2.34 -12.07
C THR A 205 -2.92 1.45 -10.86
N THR A 206 -3.99 0.89 -10.28
CA THR A 206 -3.89 -0.02 -9.12
C THR A 206 -4.39 -1.40 -9.50
N THR A 207 -3.76 -2.44 -8.95
CA THR A 207 -4.11 -3.83 -9.20
C THR A 207 -3.50 -4.78 -8.15
N SER A 208 -3.62 -6.08 -8.42
CA SER A 208 -2.94 -7.18 -7.74
C SER A 208 -2.24 -8.05 -8.79
N GLY A 209 -1.50 -9.08 -8.39
CA GLY A 209 -0.68 -9.91 -9.27
C GLY A 209 -1.31 -10.33 -10.61
N PRO A 210 -2.52 -10.92 -10.64
CA PRO A 210 -3.16 -11.31 -11.90
C PRO A 210 -3.41 -10.12 -12.83
N GLY A 211 -3.73 -8.95 -12.28
CA GLY A 211 -3.92 -7.76 -13.09
C GLY A 211 -2.62 -7.16 -13.61
N VAL A 212 -1.47 -7.33 -12.93
CA VAL A 212 -0.17 -6.95 -13.48
C VAL A 212 0.12 -7.76 -14.75
N ALA A 213 -0.16 -9.05 -14.73
CA ALA A 213 0.00 -9.91 -15.89
C ALA A 213 -0.85 -9.44 -17.08
N LEU A 214 -2.12 -9.06 -16.84
CA LEU A 214 -3.01 -8.54 -17.89
C LEU A 214 -2.58 -7.16 -18.42
N LYS A 215 -1.89 -6.36 -17.63
CA LYS A 215 -1.41 -5.01 -18.00
C LYS A 215 -0.04 -5.03 -18.70
N SER A 216 0.65 -6.18 -18.81
CA SER A 216 2.05 -6.25 -19.19
C SER A 216 2.35 -5.65 -20.58
N GLU A 217 1.44 -5.80 -21.56
CA GLU A 217 1.59 -5.19 -22.88
C GLU A 217 1.57 -3.66 -22.79
N THR A 218 0.57 -3.08 -22.14
CA THR A 218 0.47 -1.62 -22.00
C THR A 218 1.59 -1.03 -21.15
N ILE A 219 2.13 -1.78 -20.18
CA ILE A 219 3.34 -1.39 -19.44
C ILE A 219 4.55 -1.37 -20.37
N SER A 220 4.70 -2.37 -21.25
CA SER A 220 5.74 -2.38 -22.28
C SER A 220 5.59 -1.21 -23.25
N LEU A 221 4.35 -0.90 -23.65
CA LEU A 221 4.07 0.28 -24.47
C LEU A 221 4.50 1.57 -23.75
N ALA A 222 4.19 1.73 -22.46
CA ALA A 222 4.61 2.90 -21.67
C ALA A 222 6.13 3.06 -21.62
N VAL A 223 6.89 1.95 -21.53
CA VAL A 223 8.36 1.94 -21.65
C VAL A 223 8.79 2.40 -23.03
N ALA A 224 8.18 1.86 -24.10
CA ALA A 224 8.56 2.16 -25.48
C ALA A 224 8.27 3.62 -25.89
N ILE A 225 7.18 4.22 -25.39
CA ILE A 225 6.80 5.61 -25.67
C ILE A 225 7.27 6.60 -24.60
N GLU A 226 7.92 6.11 -23.57
CA GLU A 226 8.56 6.88 -22.50
C GLU A 226 7.59 7.87 -21.83
N LEU A 227 6.51 7.34 -21.27
CA LEU A 227 5.53 8.10 -20.49
C LEU A 227 5.59 7.76 -19.01
N PRO A 228 5.54 8.78 -18.13
CA PRO A 228 5.54 8.57 -16.68
C PRO A 228 4.23 7.92 -16.24
N MET A 229 4.30 6.80 -15.53
CA MET A 229 3.13 6.14 -14.97
C MET A 229 3.49 5.40 -13.69
N VAL A 230 2.60 5.38 -12.71
CA VAL A 230 2.78 4.56 -11.50
C VAL A 230 1.81 3.39 -11.53
N ILE A 231 2.36 2.18 -11.49
CA ILE A 231 1.61 0.93 -11.44
C ILE A 231 1.72 0.37 -10.01
N ILE A 232 0.63 0.36 -9.27
CA ILE A 232 0.60 -0.12 -7.89
C ILE A 232 0.07 -1.55 -7.86
N ASN A 233 0.94 -2.46 -7.44
CA ASN A 233 0.62 -3.87 -7.23
C ASN A 233 0.49 -4.17 -5.73
N ILE A 234 -0.74 -4.38 -5.27
CA ILE A 234 -1.00 -4.87 -3.92
C ILE A 234 -1.04 -6.40 -4.00
N GLN A 235 0.09 -7.03 -3.71
CA GLN A 235 0.30 -8.47 -3.87
C GLN A 235 -0.63 -9.29 -2.97
N ARG A 236 -1.05 -10.44 -3.47
CA ARG A 236 -1.88 -11.42 -2.75
C ARG A 236 -1.57 -12.84 -3.21
N GLY A 237 -2.04 -13.84 -2.46
CA GLY A 237 -1.80 -15.23 -2.79
C GLY A 237 -2.31 -15.61 -4.19
N GLY A 238 -1.42 -16.23 -4.99
CA GLY A 238 -1.66 -16.76 -6.33
C GLY A 238 -1.89 -18.27 -6.34
N PRO A 239 -1.87 -18.93 -7.51
CA PRO A 239 -1.87 -18.36 -8.86
C PRO A 239 -3.27 -17.91 -9.33
N SER A 240 -3.36 -17.21 -10.47
CA SER A 240 -4.59 -16.65 -11.07
C SER A 240 -5.30 -15.70 -10.09
N THR A 241 -6.62 -15.78 -9.96
CA THR A 241 -7.39 -14.98 -8.98
C THR A 241 -7.05 -15.33 -7.53
N GLY A 242 -6.51 -16.52 -7.30
CA GLY A 242 -5.87 -16.96 -6.07
C GLY A 242 -6.67 -16.77 -4.79
N LEU A 243 -6.00 -16.21 -3.79
CA LEU A 243 -6.51 -16.00 -2.43
C LEU A 243 -6.63 -14.49 -2.15
N PRO A 244 -7.74 -13.82 -2.47
CA PRO A 244 -7.87 -12.37 -2.45
C PRO A 244 -7.55 -11.70 -1.12
N THR A 245 -7.77 -12.40 0.00
CA THR A 245 -7.58 -11.89 1.36
C THR A 245 -6.33 -12.45 2.07
N LYS A 246 -5.49 -13.20 1.34
CA LYS A 246 -4.27 -13.80 1.90
C LYS A 246 -3.05 -13.10 1.34
N THR A 247 -2.15 -12.74 2.25
CA THR A 247 -0.89 -12.09 1.91
C THR A 247 0.08 -13.06 1.28
N GLU A 248 0.66 -12.64 0.17
CA GLU A 248 1.81 -13.26 -0.46
C GLU A 248 2.62 -12.16 -1.17
N ALA A 249 3.94 -12.25 -1.19
CA ALA A 249 4.83 -11.28 -1.84
C ALA A 249 5.69 -12.01 -2.90
N SER A 250 5.03 -12.64 -3.88
CA SER A 250 5.64 -13.50 -4.90
C SER A 250 5.78 -12.84 -6.28
N ASP A 251 5.34 -11.59 -6.45
CA ASP A 251 5.27 -10.93 -7.76
C ASP A 251 6.55 -10.18 -8.16
N LEU A 252 7.64 -10.26 -7.38
CA LEU A 252 8.88 -9.53 -7.68
C LEU A 252 9.44 -9.88 -9.06
N ASN A 253 9.54 -11.17 -9.40
CA ASN A 253 10.04 -11.59 -10.71
C ASN A 253 9.09 -11.18 -11.85
N LEU A 254 7.79 -11.19 -11.61
CA LEU A 254 6.79 -10.67 -12.54
C LEU A 254 6.99 -9.16 -12.77
N ALA A 255 7.22 -8.40 -11.71
CA ALA A 255 7.48 -6.95 -11.79
C ALA A 255 8.80 -6.64 -12.52
N LEU A 256 9.85 -7.38 -12.26
CA LEU A 256 11.15 -7.16 -12.88
C LEU A 256 11.22 -7.66 -14.33
N HIS A 257 10.65 -8.85 -14.63
CA HIS A 257 10.90 -9.58 -15.88
C HIS A 257 9.62 -10.00 -16.62
N GLY A 258 8.42 -9.74 -16.09
CA GLY A 258 7.15 -10.26 -16.64
C GLY A 258 6.62 -9.53 -17.87
N ARG A 259 7.47 -8.90 -18.67
CA ARG A 259 7.11 -8.21 -19.93
C ARG A 259 7.77 -8.88 -21.11
N HIS A 260 7.21 -8.66 -22.31
CA HIS A 260 7.85 -9.12 -23.53
C HIS A 260 8.90 -8.09 -24.05
N GLY A 261 9.93 -8.56 -24.71
CA GLY A 261 11.02 -7.74 -25.24
C GLY A 261 11.87 -7.07 -24.14
N GLU A 262 12.78 -6.21 -24.57
CA GLU A 262 13.69 -5.45 -23.72
C GLU A 262 12.97 -4.20 -23.16
N ALA A 263 12.20 -4.39 -22.07
CA ALA A 263 11.38 -3.35 -21.46
C ALA A 263 11.70 -3.19 -19.95
N PRO A 264 12.91 -2.74 -19.58
CA PRO A 264 13.30 -2.52 -18.22
C PRO A 264 12.55 -1.33 -17.61
N LEU A 265 12.27 -1.41 -16.31
CA LEU A 265 11.65 -0.32 -15.55
C LEU A 265 12.04 -0.41 -14.07
N PRO A 266 11.98 0.72 -13.32
CA PRO A 266 12.20 0.71 -11.89
C PRO A 266 11.08 0.01 -11.14
N VAL A 267 11.45 -0.71 -10.07
CA VAL A 267 10.53 -1.34 -9.13
C VAL A 267 10.87 -0.82 -7.74
N VAL A 268 9.88 -0.29 -7.03
CA VAL A 268 10.03 0.15 -5.64
C VAL A 268 9.08 -0.63 -4.74
N ALA A 269 9.49 -0.91 -3.50
CA ALA A 269 8.70 -1.71 -2.58
C ALA A 269 8.51 -1.01 -1.23
N SER A 270 7.26 -0.88 -0.79
CA SER A 270 6.94 -0.42 0.56
C SER A 270 7.28 -1.49 1.60
N TYR A 271 7.69 -1.09 2.81
CA TYR A 271 8.08 -2.01 3.87
C TYR A 271 7.25 -1.89 5.14
N SER A 272 6.49 -0.81 5.32
CA SER A 272 5.53 -0.64 6.42
C SER A 272 4.31 0.17 5.97
N PRO A 273 3.18 0.13 6.72
CA PRO A 273 2.02 0.94 6.40
C PRO A 273 2.33 2.43 6.30
N ALA A 274 3.09 3.01 7.22
CA ALA A 274 3.47 4.43 7.18
C ALA A 274 4.39 4.74 5.99
N ASN A 275 5.38 3.87 5.71
CA ASN A 275 6.31 4.04 4.58
C ASN A 275 5.60 4.02 3.21
N CYS A 276 4.42 3.46 3.11
CA CYS A 276 3.63 3.51 1.88
C CYS A 276 3.41 4.95 1.37
N PHE A 277 3.34 5.95 2.27
CA PHE A 277 3.25 7.36 1.91
C PHE A 277 4.49 7.84 1.13
N ASP A 278 5.67 7.61 1.69
CA ASP A 278 6.94 8.04 1.10
C ASP A 278 7.23 7.27 -0.19
N THR A 279 6.93 5.97 -0.21
CA THR A 279 7.13 5.11 -1.40
C THR A 279 6.26 5.57 -2.58
N ALA A 280 5.05 6.07 -2.32
CA ALA A 280 4.18 6.61 -3.37
C ALA A 280 4.76 7.89 -4.00
N ILE A 281 5.32 8.79 -3.18
CA ILE A 281 6.01 10.00 -3.64
C ILE A 281 7.27 9.62 -4.45
N GLU A 282 8.05 8.66 -3.95
CA GLU A 282 9.27 8.21 -4.63
C GLU A 282 8.98 7.57 -5.98
N ALA A 283 7.96 6.71 -6.07
CA ALA A 283 7.54 6.12 -7.33
C ALA A 283 7.13 7.19 -8.36
N ALA A 284 6.39 8.21 -7.92
CA ALA A 284 6.01 9.34 -8.75
C ALA A 284 7.22 10.18 -9.18
N ARG A 285 8.16 10.47 -8.26
CA ARG A 285 9.40 11.20 -8.53
C ARG A 285 10.21 10.53 -9.63
N ILE A 286 10.45 9.23 -9.49
CA ILE A 286 11.21 8.46 -10.49
C ILE A 286 10.47 8.47 -11.84
N ALA A 287 9.17 8.17 -11.83
CA ALA A 287 8.37 8.14 -13.06
C ALA A 287 8.42 9.47 -13.81
N LEU A 288 8.23 10.58 -13.10
CA LEU A 288 8.21 11.92 -13.69
C LEU A 288 9.59 12.37 -14.16
N LYS A 289 10.64 12.17 -13.35
CA LYS A 289 12.00 12.61 -13.69
C LYS A 289 12.56 11.88 -14.90
N TYR A 290 12.33 10.57 -15.00
CA TYR A 290 12.91 9.72 -16.06
C TYR A 290 11.95 9.42 -17.20
N ARG A 291 10.70 9.87 -17.14
CA ARG A 291 9.68 9.58 -18.16
C ARG A 291 9.57 8.07 -18.43
N THR A 292 9.35 7.31 -17.38
CA THR A 292 9.25 5.85 -17.44
C THR A 292 8.15 5.36 -16.51
N PRO A 293 7.47 4.25 -16.80
CA PRO A 293 6.60 3.63 -15.83
C PRO A 293 7.41 3.08 -14.66
N VAL A 294 6.83 3.12 -13.46
CA VAL A 294 7.40 2.56 -12.23
C VAL A 294 6.39 1.60 -11.62
N ILE A 295 6.82 0.40 -11.24
CA ILE A 295 6.00 -0.53 -10.46
C ILE A 295 6.28 -0.31 -8.98
N LEU A 296 5.22 -0.06 -8.21
CA LEU A 296 5.25 0.00 -6.76
C LEU A 296 4.64 -1.29 -6.20
N LEU A 297 5.44 -2.05 -5.45
CA LEU A 297 5.03 -3.27 -4.77
C LEU A 297 4.61 -2.96 -3.32
N SER A 298 3.41 -3.36 -2.98
CA SER A 298 2.91 -3.53 -1.62
C SER A 298 2.29 -4.92 -1.53
N ASP A 299 1.70 -5.27 -0.41
CA ASP A 299 0.99 -6.54 -0.25
C ASP A 299 -0.21 -6.41 0.69
N GLY A 300 -1.02 -7.46 0.80
CA GLY A 300 -2.23 -7.45 1.62
C GLY A 300 -1.98 -7.23 3.12
N TYR A 301 -0.79 -7.55 3.64
CA TYR A 301 -0.43 -7.28 5.02
C TYR A 301 -0.21 -5.79 5.26
N LEU A 302 0.61 -5.14 4.42
CA LEU A 302 0.83 -3.70 4.51
C LEU A 302 -0.44 -2.90 4.22
N ALA A 303 -1.17 -3.30 3.18
CA ALA A 303 -2.37 -2.61 2.73
C ALA A 303 -3.43 -2.44 3.83
N ASN A 304 -3.67 -3.51 4.60
CA ASN A 304 -4.68 -3.58 5.65
C ASN A 304 -4.11 -3.39 7.06
N GLY A 305 -2.80 -3.57 7.23
CA GLY A 305 -2.10 -3.28 8.48
C GLY A 305 -2.11 -1.80 8.81
N SER A 306 -2.08 -1.47 10.09
CA SER A 306 -2.00 -0.09 10.55
C SER A 306 -0.90 0.10 11.57
N GLU A 307 -0.32 1.30 11.57
CA GLU A 307 0.68 1.71 12.55
C GLU A 307 0.56 3.20 12.88
N PRO A 308 1.15 3.66 13.99
CA PRO A 308 1.26 5.10 14.26
C PRO A 308 2.12 5.76 13.18
N TRP A 309 1.55 6.74 12.50
CA TRP A 309 2.24 7.53 11.48
C TRP A 309 2.37 8.98 11.95
N LYS A 310 3.60 9.46 12.01
CA LYS A 310 3.89 10.86 12.30
C LYS A 310 3.54 11.66 11.05
N LEU A 311 2.68 12.69 11.22
CA LEU A 311 2.37 13.60 10.12
C LEU A 311 3.67 14.28 9.66
N PRO A 312 3.99 14.22 8.35
CA PRO A 312 5.19 14.88 7.84
C PRO A 312 5.05 16.40 7.91
N ASP A 313 6.18 17.07 8.01
CA ASP A 313 6.24 18.48 7.72
C ASP A 313 6.16 18.67 6.20
N VAL A 314 5.12 19.34 5.73
CA VAL A 314 4.84 19.52 4.29
C VAL A 314 5.98 20.26 3.61
N ASP A 315 6.61 21.23 4.29
CA ASP A 315 7.71 22.01 3.74
C ASP A 315 9.02 21.20 3.60
N SER A 316 9.09 20.02 4.22
CA SER A 316 10.22 19.09 4.09
C SER A 316 10.09 18.08 2.95
N LEU A 317 8.93 18.03 2.30
CA LEU A 317 8.71 17.10 1.18
C LEU A 317 9.46 17.55 -0.08
N PRO A 318 9.95 16.61 -0.91
CA PRO A 318 10.77 16.95 -2.07
C PRO A 318 9.96 17.64 -3.17
N ASP A 319 10.56 18.59 -3.88
CA ASP A 319 10.03 19.06 -5.16
C ASP A 319 10.25 17.97 -6.22
N ILE A 320 9.15 17.49 -6.82
CA ILE A 320 9.15 16.51 -7.89
C ILE A 320 8.52 17.06 -9.18
N SER A 321 8.40 18.38 -9.26
CA SER A 321 7.88 19.06 -10.44
C SER A 321 8.79 18.86 -11.65
N VAL A 322 8.18 18.79 -12.82
CA VAL A 322 8.89 18.62 -14.09
C VAL A 322 8.26 19.51 -15.14
N PRO A 323 9.08 20.20 -15.96
CA PRO A 323 8.57 21.12 -16.98
C PRO A 323 7.94 20.35 -18.14
N PHE A 324 6.91 20.95 -18.73
CA PHE A 324 6.46 20.59 -20.08
C PHE A 324 7.28 21.34 -21.12
N THR A 325 7.52 20.68 -22.26
CA THR A 325 8.12 21.32 -23.41
C THR A 325 7.06 22.16 -24.14
N THR A 326 7.36 23.42 -24.38
CA THR A 326 6.44 24.41 -24.98
C THR A 326 6.93 24.99 -26.30
N GLU A 327 8.20 24.72 -26.65
CA GLU A 327 8.87 25.25 -27.83
C GLU A 327 9.59 24.13 -28.59
N PRO A 328 9.85 24.27 -29.92
CA PRO A 328 10.72 23.40 -30.69
C PRO A 328 12.09 23.26 -29.99
N ASN A 329 12.75 22.13 -30.20
CA ASN A 329 14.01 21.79 -29.55
C ASN A 329 15.12 21.39 -30.52
N HIS A 330 14.89 21.53 -31.82
CA HIS A 330 15.85 21.25 -32.88
C HIS A 330 15.71 22.27 -34.02
N THR A 331 16.85 22.68 -34.59
CA THR A 331 16.89 23.52 -35.79
C THR A 331 17.47 22.72 -36.95
N ALA A 332 16.67 22.52 -37.99
CA ALA A 332 17.10 21.82 -39.20
C ALA A 332 18.17 22.64 -39.94
N PRO A 333 18.98 22.00 -40.84
CA PRO A 333 20.00 22.70 -41.61
C PRO A 333 19.52 23.87 -42.47
N ASP A 334 18.26 23.89 -42.84
CA ASP A 334 17.63 24.97 -43.57
C ASP A 334 17.08 26.12 -42.69
N GLY A 335 17.29 26.03 -41.37
CA GLY A 335 16.82 27.00 -40.39
C GLY A 335 15.41 26.77 -39.89
N THR A 336 14.73 25.69 -40.29
CA THR A 336 13.39 25.35 -39.79
C THR A 336 13.46 24.84 -38.36
N GLU A 337 12.60 25.40 -37.50
CA GLU A 337 12.45 24.93 -36.13
C GLU A 337 11.55 23.67 -36.09
N GLU A 338 12.06 22.61 -35.47
CA GLU A 338 11.40 21.31 -35.39
C GLU A 338 11.28 20.85 -33.93
N PHE A 339 10.27 20.02 -33.65
CA PHE A 339 10.15 19.31 -32.39
C PHE A 339 10.57 17.85 -32.54
N TRP A 340 11.67 17.50 -31.88
CA TRP A 340 12.15 16.11 -31.82
C TRP A 340 11.71 15.47 -30.51
N PRO A 341 10.67 14.63 -30.53
CA PRO A 341 10.03 14.12 -29.31
C PRO A 341 10.88 13.15 -28.50
N TYR A 342 12.01 12.67 -29.03
CA TYR A 342 12.96 11.79 -28.37
C TYR A 342 14.37 12.37 -28.26
N LEU A 343 14.53 13.69 -28.41
CA LEU A 343 15.77 14.38 -28.09
C LEU A 343 15.94 14.44 -26.57
N ARG A 344 16.60 13.42 -26.03
CA ARG A 344 16.66 13.14 -24.60
C ARG A 344 17.59 14.09 -23.86
N ASP A 345 17.25 14.32 -22.59
CA ASP A 345 18.16 14.94 -21.62
C ASP A 345 19.41 14.05 -21.44
N PRO A 346 20.64 14.60 -21.50
CA PRO A 346 21.85 13.78 -21.50
C PRO A 346 22.14 13.09 -20.14
N HIS A 347 21.52 13.55 -19.04
CA HIS A 347 21.75 13.00 -17.69
C HIS A 347 20.71 11.98 -17.30
N THR A 348 19.43 12.28 -17.55
CA THR A 348 18.32 11.42 -17.16
C THR A 348 17.87 10.48 -18.26
N LEU A 349 18.28 10.74 -19.50
CA LEU A 349 17.79 10.10 -20.70
C LEU A 349 16.25 10.20 -20.85
N ALA A 350 15.65 11.17 -20.18
CA ALA A 350 14.22 11.47 -20.27
C ALA A 350 13.93 12.23 -21.58
N ARG A 351 12.89 11.81 -22.28
CA ARG A 351 12.44 12.56 -23.46
C ARG A 351 11.68 13.83 -23.06
N PRO A 352 11.61 14.85 -23.97
CA PRO A 352 10.74 16.00 -23.79
C PRO A 352 9.27 15.59 -23.60
N TRP A 353 8.55 16.26 -22.71
CA TRP A 353 7.13 16.01 -22.47
C TRP A 353 6.28 17.20 -22.94
N ALA A 354 5.71 17.08 -24.13
CA ALA A 354 4.82 18.07 -24.69
C ALA A 354 3.36 17.62 -24.54
N ILE A 355 2.51 18.54 -24.10
CA ILE A 355 1.07 18.28 -24.00
C ILE A 355 0.46 18.29 -25.41
N PRO A 356 -0.40 17.31 -25.77
CA PRO A 356 -1.10 17.32 -27.05
C PRO A 356 -1.86 18.63 -27.30
N GLY A 357 -1.70 19.19 -28.49
CA GLY A 357 -2.28 20.48 -28.87
C GLY A 357 -1.37 21.68 -28.64
N THR A 358 -0.19 21.54 -28.05
CA THR A 358 0.79 22.64 -27.97
C THR A 358 1.22 23.05 -29.39
N PRO A 359 1.06 24.34 -29.76
CA PRO A 359 1.38 24.81 -31.11
C PRO A 359 2.83 24.52 -31.49
N GLY A 360 3.06 24.06 -32.72
CA GLY A 360 4.40 23.73 -33.23
C GLY A 360 5.00 22.42 -32.74
N LEU A 361 4.39 21.74 -31.76
CA LEU A 361 4.91 20.50 -31.18
C LEU A 361 4.13 19.25 -31.60
N MET A 362 3.50 19.28 -32.77
CA MET A 362 2.85 18.10 -33.31
C MET A 362 3.85 16.96 -33.49
N HIS A 363 3.59 15.83 -32.89
CA HIS A 363 4.47 14.67 -32.97
C HIS A 363 3.70 13.37 -32.83
N ARG A 364 4.33 12.31 -33.22
CA ARG A 364 3.80 10.96 -33.11
C ARG A 364 4.43 10.23 -31.94
N VAL A 365 3.62 9.54 -31.15
CA VAL A 365 4.04 8.51 -30.21
C VAL A 365 3.36 7.19 -30.58
N GLY A 366 4.08 6.08 -30.45
CA GLY A 366 3.55 4.75 -30.76
C GLY A 366 4.53 3.66 -30.38
N GLY A 367 4.04 2.43 -30.27
CA GLY A 367 4.81 1.27 -29.83
C GLY A 367 5.77 0.70 -30.86
N LEU A 368 5.70 1.13 -32.12
CA LEU A 368 6.66 0.69 -33.14
C LEU A 368 8.06 1.22 -32.84
N GLU A 369 9.07 0.46 -33.21
CA GLU A 369 10.47 0.87 -33.04
C GLU A 369 10.75 2.17 -33.81
N LYS A 370 11.49 3.05 -33.19
CA LYS A 370 11.68 4.42 -33.65
C LYS A 370 13.12 4.88 -33.51
N GLN A 371 13.47 5.83 -34.30
CA GLN A 371 14.77 6.48 -34.29
C GLN A 371 14.93 7.36 -33.07
N ASP A 372 16.10 7.37 -32.48
CA ASP A 372 16.47 8.33 -31.46
C ASP A 372 16.34 9.77 -31.96
N GLY A 373 16.01 10.71 -31.10
CA GLY A 373 15.79 12.12 -31.42
C GLY A 373 14.48 12.38 -32.17
N THR A 374 14.41 11.98 -33.43
CA THR A 374 13.30 12.30 -34.34
C THR A 374 11.98 11.57 -33.99
N GLY A 375 12.06 10.33 -33.49
CA GLY A 375 10.91 9.46 -33.29
C GLY A 375 10.30 8.89 -34.59
N ASN A 376 10.98 9.01 -35.73
CA ASN A 376 10.58 8.37 -36.99
C ASN A 376 10.70 6.85 -36.88
N ILE A 377 9.87 6.12 -37.61
CA ILE A 377 9.95 4.66 -37.63
C ILE A 377 11.27 4.24 -38.27
N ASP A 378 12.01 3.37 -37.58
CA ASP A 378 13.27 2.82 -38.06
C ASP A 378 13.44 1.40 -37.52
N TYR A 379 13.52 0.41 -38.45
CA TYR A 379 13.65 -1.03 -38.16
C TYR A 379 15.04 -1.55 -38.45
N THR A 380 16.03 -0.67 -38.67
CA THR A 380 17.41 -1.11 -38.89
C THR A 380 17.94 -1.80 -37.63
N PRO A 381 18.76 -2.86 -37.78
CA PRO A 381 19.33 -3.58 -36.64
C PRO A 381 20.16 -2.66 -35.72
N GLU A 382 20.88 -1.71 -36.30
CA GLU A 382 21.72 -0.75 -35.58
C GLU A 382 20.87 0.17 -34.68
N ASN A 383 19.73 0.68 -35.21
CA ASN A 383 18.82 1.50 -34.44
C ASN A 383 18.14 0.69 -33.32
N HIS A 384 17.73 -0.55 -33.59
CA HIS A 384 17.14 -1.41 -32.59
C HIS A 384 18.10 -1.67 -31.41
N GLN A 385 19.36 -2.00 -31.71
CA GLN A 385 20.41 -2.17 -30.70
C GLN A 385 20.61 -0.90 -29.89
N HIS A 386 20.74 0.24 -30.53
CA HIS A 386 20.90 1.54 -29.87
C HIS A 386 19.71 1.87 -28.94
N MET A 387 18.48 1.68 -29.39
CA MET A 387 17.29 1.95 -28.57
C MET A 387 17.17 0.97 -27.39
N THR A 388 17.59 -0.27 -27.53
CA THR A 388 17.67 -1.24 -26.45
C THR A 388 18.68 -0.81 -25.39
N GLU A 389 19.87 -0.38 -25.81
CA GLU A 389 20.91 0.16 -24.92
C GLU A 389 20.46 1.43 -24.20
N LEU A 390 19.76 2.35 -24.89
CA LEU A 390 19.22 3.56 -24.28
C LEU A 390 18.18 3.26 -23.20
N ARG A 391 17.30 2.29 -23.42
CA ARG A 391 16.33 1.86 -22.40
C ARG A 391 17.01 1.31 -21.16
N ALA A 392 18.06 0.49 -21.33
CA ALA A 392 18.85 -0.02 -20.21
C ALA A 392 19.59 1.10 -19.47
N ALA A 393 20.29 1.96 -20.21
CA ALA A 393 21.06 3.08 -19.67
C ALA A 393 20.20 4.07 -18.88
N LYS A 394 18.93 4.28 -19.27
CA LYS A 394 17.97 5.09 -18.50
C LYS A 394 17.73 4.52 -17.11
N ILE A 395 17.58 3.21 -16.98
CA ILE A 395 17.39 2.57 -15.67
C ILE A 395 18.67 2.61 -14.84
N ASP A 396 19.84 2.48 -15.46
CA ASP A 396 21.11 2.66 -14.79
C ASP A 396 21.29 4.10 -14.27
N ALA A 397 20.78 5.10 -15.00
CA ALA A 397 20.77 6.48 -14.54
C ALA A 397 19.86 6.68 -13.30
N VAL A 398 18.73 5.97 -13.21
CA VAL A 398 17.89 5.96 -11.98
C VAL A 398 18.69 5.44 -10.80
N ALA A 399 19.49 4.39 -10.97
CA ALA A 399 20.28 3.81 -9.88
C ALA A 399 21.29 4.79 -9.28
N GLN A 400 21.71 5.82 -10.02
CA GLN A 400 22.61 6.87 -9.52
C GLN A 400 21.88 7.97 -8.71
N ASP A 401 20.56 8.03 -8.81
CA ASP A 401 19.71 9.05 -8.21
C ASP A 401 18.97 8.57 -6.94
N ILE A 402 19.13 7.31 -6.59
CA ILE A 402 18.55 6.72 -5.39
C ILE A 402 19.61 6.59 -4.28
N PRO A 403 19.19 6.69 -3.00
CA PRO A 403 20.14 6.55 -1.90
C PRO A 403 20.70 5.11 -1.84
N PRO A 404 21.96 4.93 -1.42
CA PRO A 404 22.51 3.61 -1.20
C PRO A 404 21.71 2.88 -0.10
N THR A 405 21.56 1.55 -0.27
CA THR A 405 20.88 0.73 0.74
C THR A 405 21.64 0.80 2.06
N GLU A 406 20.95 1.24 3.11
CA GLU A 406 21.51 1.35 4.45
C GLU A 406 21.70 -0.03 5.09
N ILE A 407 22.91 -0.27 5.63
CA ILE A 407 23.23 -1.43 6.44
C ILE A 407 23.23 -1.01 7.91
N THR A 408 22.34 -1.62 8.70
CA THR A 408 22.22 -1.35 10.13
C THR A 408 22.54 -2.60 10.96
N GLY A 409 23.14 -2.42 12.14
CA GLY A 409 23.51 -3.53 13.03
C GLY A 409 24.97 -3.46 13.45
N ASP A 410 25.63 -4.61 13.59
CA ASP A 410 27.02 -4.70 14.01
C ASP A 410 27.93 -4.48 12.80
N VAL A 411 28.93 -3.60 12.95
CA VAL A 411 29.87 -3.25 11.86
C VAL A 411 30.72 -4.48 11.42
N ASP A 412 31.03 -5.35 12.37
CA ASP A 412 31.78 -6.59 12.18
C ASP A 412 30.85 -7.83 12.21
N ALA A 413 29.68 -7.69 11.64
CA ALA A 413 28.69 -8.76 11.62
C ALA A 413 29.17 -10.00 10.84
N ASP A 414 28.95 -11.17 11.41
CA ASP A 414 29.21 -12.46 10.74
C ASP A 414 28.11 -12.81 9.73
N VAL A 415 26.91 -12.22 9.90
CA VAL A 415 25.72 -12.49 9.08
C VAL A 415 25.07 -11.18 8.70
N LEU A 416 24.79 -10.98 7.41
CA LEU A 416 23.93 -9.94 6.87
C LEU A 416 22.57 -10.55 6.48
N VAL A 417 21.49 -10.05 7.08
CA VAL A 417 20.13 -10.42 6.70
C VAL A 417 19.60 -9.39 5.69
N LEU A 418 19.36 -9.85 4.47
CA LEU A 418 18.82 -9.03 3.40
C LEU A 418 17.33 -9.31 3.23
N GLY A 419 16.51 -8.26 3.15
CA GLY A 419 15.07 -8.35 2.92
C GLY A 419 14.51 -7.23 2.06
N TRP A 420 13.23 -7.35 1.74
CA TRP A 420 12.46 -6.33 1.03
C TRP A 420 10.97 -6.45 1.39
N GLY A 421 10.17 -5.40 1.09
CA GLY A 421 8.72 -5.42 1.29
C GLY A 421 8.32 -5.62 2.76
N SER A 422 7.19 -6.26 3.01
CA SER A 422 6.61 -6.47 4.35
C SER A 422 7.44 -7.37 5.29
N THR A 423 8.56 -7.91 4.84
CA THR A 423 9.47 -8.68 5.70
C THR A 423 10.25 -7.83 6.70
N TRP A 424 10.25 -6.50 6.55
CA TRP A 424 11.06 -5.55 7.34
C TRP A 424 10.90 -5.73 8.85
N ALA A 425 9.67 -5.72 9.36
CA ALA A 425 9.41 -5.79 10.80
C ALA A 425 9.84 -7.14 11.40
N ALA A 426 9.61 -8.24 10.67
CA ALA A 426 10.02 -9.58 11.12
C ALA A 426 11.53 -9.72 11.15
N ILE A 427 12.23 -9.22 10.14
CA ILE A 427 13.70 -9.20 10.07
C ILE A 427 14.27 -8.32 11.19
N ASP A 428 13.73 -7.12 11.39
CA ASP A 428 14.16 -6.21 12.45
C ASP A 428 14.06 -6.86 13.84
N ALA A 429 12.90 -7.44 14.16
CA ALA A 429 12.67 -8.12 15.42
C ALA A 429 13.62 -9.33 15.61
N ALA A 430 13.87 -10.12 14.55
CA ALA A 430 14.77 -11.25 14.60
C ALA A 430 16.23 -10.82 14.83
N VAL A 431 16.70 -9.82 14.11
CA VAL A 431 18.05 -9.25 14.24
C VAL A 431 18.26 -8.69 15.64
N GLN A 432 17.34 -7.86 16.14
CA GLN A 432 17.42 -7.32 17.49
C GLN A 432 17.48 -8.43 18.56
N ARG A 433 16.67 -9.49 18.42
CA ARG A 433 16.68 -10.64 19.33
C ARG A 433 18.03 -11.37 19.31
N ARG A 434 18.62 -11.57 18.13
CA ARG A 434 19.93 -12.22 17.99
C ARG A 434 21.06 -11.38 18.56
N ARG A 435 21.05 -10.08 18.32
CA ARG A 435 22.04 -9.14 18.90
C ARG A 435 21.98 -9.14 20.43
N ARG A 436 20.77 -9.13 21.03
CA ARG A 436 20.61 -9.27 22.49
C ARG A 436 21.14 -10.59 23.03
N ALA A 437 21.17 -11.64 22.22
CA ALA A 437 21.78 -12.94 22.55
C ALA A 437 23.29 -13.02 22.28
N GLY A 438 23.95 -11.91 21.92
CA GLY A 438 25.39 -11.80 21.68
C GLY A 438 25.84 -12.24 20.28
N VAL A 439 24.91 -12.45 19.33
CA VAL A 439 25.28 -12.80 17.95
C VAL A 439 25.49 -11.50 17.15
N LYS A 440 26.60 -11.41 16.42
CA LYS A 440 26.92 -10.26 15.56
C LYS A 440 26.15 -10.37 14.24
N VAL A 441 25.12 -9.55 14.10
CA VAL A 441 24.19 -9.58 12.95
C VAL A 441 23.93 -8.15 12.46
N ALA A 442 24.00 -7.98 11.16
CA ALA A 442 23.54 -6.78 10.45
C ALA A 442 22.33 -7.10 9.57
N LYS A 443 21.59 -6.07 9.18
CA LYS A 443 20.49 -6.17 8.20
C LYS A 443 20.59 -5.07 7.16
N ALA A 444 20.08 -5.37 5.97
CA ALA A 444 19.79 -4.40 4.93
C ALA A 444 18.39 -4.65 4.40
N HIS A 445 17.69 -3.59 4.00
CA HIS A 445 16.33 -3.69 3.46
C HIS A 445 16.24 -2.92 2.16
N ILE A 446 15.89 -3.63 1.08
CA ILE A 446 15.84 -3.06 -0.27
C ILE A 446 14.47 -2.42 -0.48
N MET A 447 14.48 -1.16 -0.92
CA MET A 447 13.28 -0.42 -1.30
C MET A 447 13.22 -0.20 -2.83
N HIS A 448 14.40 -0.03 -3.48
CA HIS A 448 14.55 0.22 -4.92
C HIS A 448 15.14 -0.97 -5.65
#